data_991ee2457bf84c5345f72ec6bf80dc78
#
_entry.id   991ee2457bf84c5345f72ec6bf80dc78
#
_cell.length_a   1.000
_cell.length_b   1.000
_cell.length_c   1.000
_cell.angle_alpha   90.00
_cell.angle_beta   90.00
_cell.angle_gamma   90.00
#
_symmetry.space_group_name_H-M   'P 1'
#
loop_
_entity.id
_entity.type
_entity.pdbx_description
1 polymer ?
#
loop_
_entity_poly.entity_id
_entity_poly.type
_entity_poly.pdbx_seq_one_letter_code
_entity_poly.pdbx_strand_id
1 'polypeptide(L)'
;PMDFEWVDIGKVPDYWSAIRNVLQGKVRQVEIPGKEIKPGVFTGLNVAANWDKVDITGPVYIGGMTRIEDGATIIGPAMIGPSCCICEGATIDNSIIFDYSKIGKGVRLVDKLVFGRYCVGKNGDHFDLQDASLDWLITDSRRSDMTEPSPQQKAMAELLGTDLINIPE
;
A
#
# COMPACT_ATOMS: atom_id res chain seq x y z
N PRO A 1 37.68 6.83 -8.12
CA PRO A 1 36.79 5.77 -7.68
C PRO A 1 35.38 6.30 -7.67
N MET A 2 34.49 5.71 -8.44
CA MET A 2 33.06 5.99 -8.30
C MET A 2 32.59 5.21 -7.08
N ASP A 3 32.07 5.90 -6.06
CA ASP A 3 31.31 5.26 -4.99
C ASP A 3 29.98 4.81 -5.57
N PHE A 4 29.88 3.51 -5.81
CA PHE A 4 28.67 2.84 -6.28
C PHE A 4 27.92 2.35 -5.05
N GLU A 5 26.75 2.90 -4.79
CA GLU A 5 25.80 2.30 -3.85
C GLU A 5 25.11 1.13 -4.58
N TRP A 6 25.47 -0.09 -4.22
CA TRP A 6 24.87 -1.31 -4.74
C TRP A 6 23.81 -1.79 -3.75
N VAL A 7 22.59 -2.02 -4.21
CA VAL A 7 21.53 -2.70 -3.43
C VAL A 7 21.15 -3.97 -4.18
N ASP A 8 21.38 -5.12 -3.57
CA ASP A 8 20.88 -6.40 -4.08
C ASP A 8 19.40 -6.54 -3.67
N ILE A 9 18.53 -6.74 -4.66
CA ILE A 9 17.07 -6.87 -4.46
C ILE A 9 16.65 -8.34 -4.67
N GLY A 10 17.38 -9.25 -4.05
CA GLY A 10 17.12 -10.69 -4.19
C GLY A 10 15.97 -11.22 -3.32
N LYS A 11 15.57 -10.50 -2.30
CA LYS A 11 14.53 -10.92 -1.34
C LYS A 11 13.58 -9.77 -1.01
N VAL A 12 12.37 -10.11 -0.53
CA VAL A 12 11.36 -9.12 -0.14
C VAL A 12 11.89 -8.10 0.90
N PRO A 13 12.62 -8.50 1.96
CA PRO A 13 13.19 -7.54 2.91
C PRO A 13 14.17 -6.55 2.27
N ASP A 14 14.96 -7.00 1.29
CA ASP A 14 15.92 -6.14 0.59
C ASP A 14 15.20 -5.10 -0.26
N TYR A 15 14.19 -5.53 -1.02
CA TYR A 15 13.32 -4.65 -1.79
C TYR A 15 12.63 -3.61 -0.89
N TRP A 16 12.09 -4.06 0.25
CA TRP A 16 11.46 -3.18 1.24
C TRP A 16 12.42 -2.10 1.73
N SER A 17 13.62 -2.54 2.12
CA SER A 17 14.66 -1.64 2.62
C SER A 17 15.11 -0.64 1.55
N ALA A 18 15.23 -1.08 0.29
CA ALA A 18 15.58 -0.23 -0.83
C ALA A 18 14.54 0.89 -1.04
N ILE A 19 13.26 0.54 -1.13
CA ILE A 19 12.17 1.52 -1.29
C ILE A 19 12.14 2.52 -0.13
N ARG A 20 12.25 2.05 1.10
CA ARG A 20 12.30 2.93 2.28
C ARG A 20 13.47 3.90 2.24
N ASN A 21 14.65 3.43 1.86
CA ASN A 21 15.83 4.28 1.75
C ASN A 21 15.66 5.36 0.68
N VAL A 22 15.05 5.01 -0.46
CA VAL A 22 14.71 5.99 -1.51
C VAL A 22 13.73 7.03 -0.98
N LEU A 23 12.62 6.59 -0.39
CA LEU A 23 11.60 7.49 0.14
C LEU A 23 12.13 8.41 1.25
N GLN A 24 13.10 7.96 2.03
CA GLN A 24 13.77 8.72 3.08
C GLN A 24 14.91 9.60 2.57
N GLY A 25 15.17 9.65 1.24
CA GLY A 25 16.24 10.43 0.64
C GLY A 25 17.65 9.94 1.00
N LYS A 26 17.79 8.68 1.43
CA LYS A 26 19.09 8.09 1.81
C LYS A 26 19.89 7.60 0.62
N VAL A 27 19.26 7.38 -0.53
CA VAL A 27 19.91 6.96 -1.76
C VAL A 27 20.26 8.19 -2.57
N ARG A 28 21.54 8.42 -2.76
CA ARG A 28 22.03 9.54 -3.57
C ARG A 28 21.68 9.32 -5.04
N GLN A 29 21.42 10.40 -5.78
CA GLN A 29 21.15 10.41 -7.23
C GLN A 29 19.81 9.73 -7.64
N VAL A 30 18.94 9.41 -6.69
CA VAL A 30 17.58 8.96 -6.99
C VAL A 30 16.60 10.03 -6.53
N GLU A 31 15.88 10.60 -7.48
CA GLU A 31 14.81 11.55 -7.20
C GLU A 31 13.47 10.81 -7.18
N ILE A 32 12.62 11.14 -6.19
CA ILE A 32 11.26 10.60 -6.15
C ILE A 32 10.47 11.28 -7.28
N PRO A 33 9.89 10.52 -8.20
CA PRO A 33 9.16 11.10 -9.33
C PRO A 33 7.87 11.79 -8.87
N GLY A 34 7.40 12.74 -9.70
CA GLY A 34 6.12 13.39 -9.48
C GLY A 34 6.21 14.73 -8.79
N LYS A 35 5.12 15.16 -8.17
CA LYS A 35 5.00 16.46 -7.52
C LYS A 35 4.88 16.28 -6.00
N GLU A 36 5.69 17.01 -5.26
CA GLU A 36 5.53 17.11 -3.81
C GLU A 36 4.31 18.00 -3.50
N ILE A 37 3.33 17.46 -2.78
CA ILE A 37 2.07 18.12 -2.40
C ILE A 37 2.03 18.55 -0.93
N LYS A 38 2.76 17.84 -0.08
CA LYS A 38 3.03 18.13 1.33
C LYS A 38 4.46 17.70 1.64
N PRO A 39 5.11 18.16 2.71
CA PRO A 39 6.46 17.75 3.06
C PRO A 39 6.63 16.22 3.07
N GLY A 40 7.49 15.71 2.19
CA GLY A 40 7.75 14.28 2.02
C GLY A 40 6.62 13.47 1.37
N VAL A 41 5.58 14.10 0.81
CA VAL A 41 4.49 13.41 0.11
C VAL A 41 4.50 13.75 -1.37
N PHE A 42 4.82 12.77 -2.19
CA PHE A 42 4.94 12.89 -3.64
C PHE A 42 3.81 12.17 -4.36
N THR A 43 3.28 12.77 -5.41
CA THR A 43 2.22 12.19 -6.22
C THR A 43 2.59 12.18 -7.70
N GLY A 44 2.25 11.09 -8.39
CA GLY A 44 2.24 11.03 -9.84
C GLY A 44 1.08 11.84 -10.44
N LEU A 45 0.90 11.73 -11.75
CA LEU A 45 -0.14 12.45 -12.48
C LEU A 45 -1.54 11.90 -12.17
N ASN A 46 -2.53 12.79 -12.16
CA ASN A 46 -3.95 12.44 -12.04
C ASN A 46 -4.31 11.59 -10.81
N VAL A 47 -3.69 11.83 -9.68
CA VAL A 47 -4.12 11.26 -8.41
C VAL A 47 -5.40 11.97 -7.96
N ALA A 48 -6.46 11.19 -7.72
CA ALA A 48 -7.76 11.68 -7.29
C ALA A 48 -7.93 11.47 -5.78
N ALA A 49 -7.95 12.56 -5.01
CA ALA A 49 -8.17 12.53 -3.56
C ALA A 49 -8.76 13.85 -3.08
N ASN A 50 -9.55 13.78 -2.02
CA ASN A 50 -9.92 14.97 -1.25
C ASN A 50 -8.91 15.13 -0.10
N TRP A 51 -7.85 15.90 -0.34
CA TRP A 51 -6.72 16.04 0.58
C TRP A 51 -7.06 16.59 1.96
N ASP A 52 -8.23 17.24 2.10
CA ASP A 52 -8.72 17.72 3.40
C ASP A 52 -9.34 16.61 4.25
N LYS A 53 -9.65 15.47 3.63
CA LYS A 53 -10.27 14.31 4.28
C LYS A 53 -9.39 13.06 4.27
N VAL A 54 -8.17 13.18 3.79
CA VAL A 54 -7.16 12.12 3.81
C VAL A 54 -6.07 12.50 4.80
N ASP A 55 -5.86 11.64 5.79
CA ASP A 55 -4.74 11.80 6.72
C ASP A 55 -3.48 11.17 6.12
N ILE A 56 -2.47 12.01 5.84
CA ILE A 56 -1.25 11.55 5.20
C ILE A 56 -0.01 12.16 5.84
N THR A 57 0.91 11.27 6.24
CA THR A 57 2.20 11.63 6.86
C THR A 57 3.34 10.98 6.08
N GLY A 58 4.26 11.80 5.56
CA GLY A 58 5.42 11.35 4.78
C GLY A 58 6.48 10.58 5.59
N PRO A 59 7.45 9.97 4.90
CA PRO A 59 7.65 10.00 3.45
C PRO A 59 6.72 9.03 2.69
N VAL A 60 6.00 9.52 1.68
CA VAL A 60 5.04 8.74 0.91
C VAL A 60 5.17 9.05 -0.58
N TYR A 61 5.09 8.02 -1.41
CA TYR A 61 4.90 8.16 -2.85
C TYR A 61 3.57 7.53 -3.28
N ILE A 62 2.81 8.25 -4.08
CA ILE A 62 1.53 7.80 -4.64
C ILE A 62 1.63 7.86 -6.16
N GLY A 63 1.55 6.71 -6.81
CA GLY A 63 1.59 6.57 -8.26
C GLY A 63 0.40 7.22 -8.96
N GLY A 64 0.61 7.58 -10.21
CA GLY A 64 -0.40 8.26 -11.04
C GLY A 64 -1.69 7.45 -11.21
N MET A 65 -2.80 8.14 -11.52
CA MET A 65 -4.13 7.54 -11.73
C MET A 65 -4.70 6.81 -10.49
N THR A 66 -4.08 6.96 -9.34
CA THR A 66 -4.55 6.37 -8.08
C THR A 66 -5.68 7.20 -7.49
N ARG A 67 -6.68 6.51 -6.95
CA ARG A 67 -7.80 7.11 -6.24
C ARG A 67 -7.71 6.80 -4.75
N ILE A 68 -7.86 7.83 -3.92
CA ILE A 68 -7.90 7.72 -2.47
C ILE A 68 -9.22 8.31 -2.00
N GLU A 69 -10.00 7.50 -1.29
CA GLU A 69 -11.32 7.88 -0.81
C GLU A 69 -11.24 8.57 0.58
N ASP A 70 -12.32 9.23 0.98
CA ASP A 70 -12.40 9.99 2.21
C ASP A 70 -12.10 9.13 3.46
N GLY A 71 -11.46 9.70 4.44
CA GLY A 71 -11.12 9.02 5.70
C GLY A 71 -9.96 8.03 5.62
N ALA A 72 -9.35 7.85 4.45
CA ALA A 72 -8.16 7.01 4.34
C ALA A 72 -6.97 7.62 5.10
N THR A 73 -6.15 6.76 5.71
CA THR A 73 -4.94 7.14 6.47
C THR A 73 -3.72 6.50 5.83
N ILE A 74 -2.70 7.30 5.51
CA ILE A 74 -1.45 6.83 4.90
C ILE A 74 -0.27 7.32 5.72
N ILE A 75 0.49 6.40 6.27
CA ILE A 75 1.64 6.70 7.15
C ILE A 75 2.91 6.14 6.50
N GLY A 76 3.86 7.02 6.26
CA GLY A 76 5.14 6.65 5.67
C GLY A 76 6.11 5.96 6.65
N PRO A 77 7.15 5.34 6.09
CA PRO A 77 7.48 5.27 4.67
C PRO A 77 6.55 4.32 3.90
N ALA A 78 5.80 4.84 2.94
CA ALA A 78 4.84 4.05 2.17
C ALA A 78 4.92 4.37 0.66
N MET A 79 4.75 3.34 -0.15
CA MET A 79 4.65 3.47 -1.60
C MET A 79 3.34 2.89 -2.08
N ILE A 80 2.60 3.66 -2.85
CA ILE A 80 1.39 3.22 -3.52
C ILE A 80 1.63 3.34 -5.02
N GLY A 81 1.55 2.22 -5.73
CA GLY A 81 1.72 2.13 -7.17
C GLY A 81 0.63 2.85 -7.96
N PRO A 82 0.80 2.97 -9.27
CA PRO A 82 -0.18 3.60 -10.14
C PRO A 82 -1.48 2.80 -10.24
N SER A 83 -2.56 3.51 -10.56
CA SER A 83 -3.90 2.94 -10.80
C SER A 83 -4.46 2.14 -9.62
N CYS A 84 -4.03 2.44 -8.41
CA CYS A 84 -4.57 1.85 -7.20
C CYS A 84 -5.88 2.53 -6.77
N CYS A 85 -6.64 1.85 -5.91
CA CYS A 85 -7.79 2.40 -5.24
C CYS A 85 -7.69 2.13 -3.73
N ILE A 86 -7.54 3.18 -2.94
CA ILE A 86 -7.57 3.10 -1.48
C ILE A 86 -8.95 3.53 -1.03
N CYS A 87 -9.75 2.58 -0.56
CA CYS A 87 -11.15 2.83 -0.22
C CYS A 87 -11.29 3.56 1.12
N GLU A 88 -12.52 4.03 1.36
CA GLU A 88 -12.91 4.81 2.54
C GLU A 88 -12.43 4.18 3.86
N GLY A 89 -11.78 4.96 4.69
CA GLY A 89 -11.31 4.56 6.02
C GLY A 89 -10.17 3.53 6.01
N ALA A 90 -9.61 3.17 4.86
CA ALA A 90 -8.47 2.24 4.81
C ALA A 90 -7.22 2.89 5.40
N THR A 91 -6.39 2.09 6.06
CA THR A 91 -5.12 2.52 6.66
C THR A 91 -3.96 1.79 5.98
N ILE A 92 -3.00 2.56 5.48
CA ILE A 92 -1.74 2.07 4.90
C ILE A 92 -0.60 2.62 5.75
N ASP A 93 0.07 1.76 6.49
CA ASP A 93 1.16 2.14 7.38
C ASP A 93 2.42 1.35 7.02
N ASN A 94 3.52 2.06 6.78
CA ASN A 94 4.82 1.46 6.45
C ASN A 94 4.71 0.32 5.42
N SER A 95 3.90 0.51 4.38
CA SER A 95 3.50 -0.56 3.45
C SER A 95 3.77 -0.19 1.99
N ILE A 96 3.96 -1.21 1.17
CA ILE A 96 4.19 -1.08 -0.28
C ILE A 96 3.02 -1.72 -1.00
N ILE A 97 2.28 -0.92 -1.75
CA ILE A 97 1.13 -1.35 -2.53
C ILE A 97 1.51 -1.27 -4.01
N PHE A 98 1.53 -2.40 -4.70
CA PHE A 98 1.83 -2.44 -6.13
C PHE A 98 0.64 -2.00 -6.98
N ASP A 99 0.93 -1.80 -8.25
CA ASP A 99 0.03 -1.30 -9.28
C ASP A 99 -1.31 -2.06 -9.32
N TYR A 100 -2.36 -1.35 -9.68
CA TYR A 100 -3.71 -1.89 -9.86
C TYR A 100 -4.29 -2.59 -8.63
N SER A 101 -3.79 -2.32 -7.45
CA SER A 101 -4.35 -2.87 -6.21
C SER A 101 -5.53 -2.03 -5.72
N LYS A 102 -6.58 -2.69 -5.28
CA LYS A 102 -7.69 -2.06 -4.59
C LYS A 102 -7.70 -2.54 -3.14
N ILE A 103 -7.54 -1.61 -2.22
CA ILE A 103 -7.60 -1.86 -0.78
C ILE A 103 -9.00 -1.54 -0.30
N GLY A 104 -9.68 -2.51 0.26
CA GLY A 104 -11.07 -2.43 0.66
C GLY A 104 -11.33 -1.43 1.78
N LYS A 105 -12.61 -1.13 1.99
CA LYS A 105 -13.06 -0.17 3.00
C LYS A 105 -12.68 -0.62 4.41
N GLY A 106 -12.04 0.29 5.16
CA GLY A 106 -11.63 0.06 6.55
C GLY A 106 -10.48 -0.95 6.72
N VAL A 107 -9.89 -1.45 5.64
CA VAL A 107 -8.76 -2.39 5.70
C VAL A 107 -7.53 -1.70 6.27
N ARG A 108 -6.85 -2.36 7.21
CA ARG A 108 -5.61 -1.88 7.79
C ARG A 108 -4.43 -2.74 7.35
N LEU A 109 -3.46 -2.13 6.69
CA LEU A 109 -2.20 -2.73 6.27
C LEU A 109 -1.05 -2.08 7.03
N VAL A 110 -0.35 -2.86 7.83
CA VAL A 110 0.83 -2.42 8.58
C VAL A 110 1.98 -3.35 8.24
N ASP A 111 3.12 -2.79 7.82
CA ASP A 111 4.30 -3.56 7.45
C ASP A 111 4.00 -4.61 6.34
N LYS A 112 3.20 -4.26 5.33
CA LYS A 112 2.79 -5.19 4.27
C LYS A 112 3.25 -4.75 2.89
N LEU A 113 3.52 -5.75 2.05
CA LEU A 113 3.70 -5.60 0.62
C LEU A 113 2.54 -6.30 -0.09
N VAL A 114 1.79 -5.56 -0.88
CA VAL A 114 0.65 -6.08 -1.64
C VAL A 114 1.00 -6.14 -3.12
N PHE A 115 0.93 -7.34 -3.70
CA PHE A 115 1.18 -7.57 -5.11
C PHE A 115 0.09 -8.48 -5.70
N GLY A 116 -0.80 -7.92 -6.49
CA GLY A 116 -1.95 -8.64 -7.04
C GLY A 116 -2.82 -9.23 -5.94
N ARG A 117 -2.90 -10.56 -5.88
CA ARG A 117 -3.64 -11.31 -4.85
C ARG A 117 -2.81 -11.67 -3.61
N TYR A 118 -1.53 -11.35 -3.63
CA TYR A 118 -0.62 -11.71 -2.53
C TYR A 118 -0.43 -10.54 -1.58
N CYS A 119 -0.54 -10.85 -0.29
CA CYS A 119 -0.14 -9.97 0.79
C CYS A 119 1.08 -10.59 1.47
N VAL A 120 2.18 -9.86 1.49
CA VAL A 120 3.47 -10.36 1.97
C VAL A 120 3.90 -9.52 3.17
N GLY A 121 4.28 -10.17 4.26
CA GLY A 121 4.89 -9.54 5.41
C GLY A 121 6.35 -9.15 5.15
N LYS A 122 6.89 -8.27 5.95
CA LYS A 122 8.28 -7.81 5.81
C LYS A 122 9.33 -8.93 5.91
N ASN A 123 8.99 -10.04 6.54
CA ASN A 123 9.87 -11.22 6.67
C ASN A 123 9.77 -12.18 5.46
N GLY A 124 8.89 -11.91 4.51
CA GLY A 124 8.66 -12.76 3.33
C GLY A 124 7.51 -13.76 3.49
N ASP A 125 6.87 -13.82 4.65
CA ASP A 125 5.65 -14.61 4.83
C ASP A 125 4.56 -14.09 3.89
N HIS A 126 3.88 -14.98 3.18
CA HIS A 126 2.90 -14.57 2.19
C HIS A 126 1.55 -15.26 2.40
N PHE A 127 0.51 -14.51 2.07
CA PHE A 127 -0.87 -14.95 2.02
C PHE A 127 -1.42 -14.82 0.61
N ASP A 128 -2.06 -15.88 0.11
CA ASP A 128 -2.90 -15.79 -1.05
C ASP A 128 -4.34 -15.46 -0.61
N LEU A 129 -4.78 -14.25 -0.90
CA LEU A 129 -6.08 -13.74 -0.47
C LEU A 129 -7.25 -14.46 -1.14
N GLN A 130 -7.03 -15.05 -2.32
CA GLN A 130 -8.03 -15.82 -3.03
C GLN A 130 -8.28 -17.16 -2.33
N ASP A 131 -7.22 -17.85 -1.91
CA ASP A 131 -7.34 -19.12 -1.18
C ASP A 131 -8.02 -18.94 0.18
N ALA A 132 -7.81 -17.79 0.81
CA ALA A 132 -8.45 -17.44 2.08
C ALA A 132 -9.87 -16.87 1.94
N SER A 133 -10.40 -16.77 0.72
CA SER A 133 -11.69 -16.09 0.44
C SER A 133 -11.75 -14.64 0.95
N LEU A 134 -10.61 -13.97 0.94
CA LEU A 134 -10.39 -12.59 1.42
C LEU A 134 -10.17 -11.60 0.26
N ASP A 135 -10.52 -11.98 -0.95
CA ASP A 135 -10.40 -11.18 -2.18
C ASP A 135 -11.18 -9.86 -2.13
N TRP A 136 -12.17 -9.75 -1.25
CA TRP A 136 -12.91 -8.52 -1.00
C TRP A 136 -12.12 -7.48 -0.18
N LEU A 137 -11.08 -7.89 0.56
CA LEU A 137 -10.20 -6.98 1.29
C LEU A 137 -9.19 -6.31 0.37
N ILE A 138 -8.60 -7.11 -0.51
CA ILE A 138 -7.59 -6.66 -1.46
C ILE A 138 -7.87 -7.36 -2.79
N THR A 139 -8.04 -6.59 -3.84
CA THR A 139 -8.32 -7.10 -5.18
C THR A 139 -7.65 -6.26 -6.26
N ASP A 140 -7.82 -6.65 -7.51
CA ASP A 140 -7.37 -5.88 -8.67
C ASP A 140 -8.34 -4.73 -8.94
N SER A 141 -7.85 -3.49 -8.99
CA SER A 141 -8.65 -2.28 -9.22
C SER A 141 -9.34 -2.24 -10.59
N ARG A 142 -8.90 -3.08 -11.53
CA ARG A 142 -9.47 -3.21 -12.88
C ARG A 142 -10.68 -4.14 -12.92
N ARG A 143 -10.91 -4.93 -11.88
CA ARG A 143 -12.11 -5.79 -11.77
C ARG A 143 -13.31 -4.95 -11.41
N SER A 144 -14.34 -5.01 -12.24
CA SER A 144 -15.62 -4.33 -12.00
C SER A 144 -16.53 -5.09 -11.02
N ASP A 145 -16.26 -6.38 -10.83
CA ASP A 145 -17.15 -7.31 -10.12
C ASP A 145 -16.77 -7.39 -8.63
N MET A 146 -16.94 -6.27 -7.92
CA MET A 146 -16.92 -6.34 -6.47
C MET A 146 -18.29 -6.75 -5.98
N THR A 147 -18.46 -8.03 -5.71
CA THR A 147 -19.52 -8.50 -4.83
C THR A 147 -19.31 -7.85 -3.47
N GLU A 148 -20.28 -7.08 -3.00
CA GLU A 148 -20.22 -6.62 -1.61
C GLU A 148 -20.06 -7.83 -0.70
N PRO A 149 -19.18 -7.78 0.31
CA PRO A 149 -19.01 -8.90 1.21
C PRO A 149 -20.35 -9.26 1.85
N SER A 150 -20.63 -10.54 1.90
CA SER A 150 -21.83 -11.05 2.57
C SER A 150 -21.83 -10.63 4.04
N PRO A 151 -23.00 -10.56 4.70
CA PRO A 151 -23.07 -10.27 6.13
C PRO A 151 -22.21 -11.21 6.99
N GLN A 152 -22.04 -12.46 6.56
CA GLN A 152 -21.18 -13.45 7.23
C GLN A 152 -19.69 -13.13 7.07
N GLN A 153 -19.26 -12.67 5.90
CA GLN A 153 -17.89 -12.24 5.67
C GLN A 153 -17.57 -10.97 6.46
N LYS A 154 -18.52 -10.02 6.55
CA LYS A 154 -18.36 -8.82 7.39
C LYS A 154 -18.23 -9.19 8.87
N ALA A 155 -19.12 -10.07 9.37
CA ALA A 155 -19.06 -10.54 10.76
C ALA A 155 -17.77 -11.32 11.06
N MET A 156 -17.28 -12.09 10.11
CA MET A 156 -16.03 -12.83 10.25
C MET A 156 -14.82 -11.88 10.28
N ALA A 157 -14.84 -10.82 9.48
CA ALA A 157 -13.83 -9.76 9.52
C ALA A 157 -13.85 -8.98 10.85
N GLU A 158 -15.03 -8.72 11.40
CA GLU A 158 -15.17 -8.09 12.73
C GLU A 158 -14.69 -9.00 13.85
N LEU A 159 -14.96 -10.31 13.78
CA LEU A 159 -14.51 -11.32 14.76
C LEU A 159 -13.00 -11.57 14.73
N LEU A 160 -12.40 -11.51 13.54
CA LEU A 160 -10.97 -11.67 13.36
C LEU A 160 -10.21 -10.36 13.66
N GLY A 161 -10.94 -9.27 13.94
CA GLY A 161 -10.42 -7.91 14.08
C GLY A 161 -9.97 -7.32 12.75
N THR A 162 -9.96 -6.00 12.64
CA THR A 162 -9.39 -5.30 11.48
C THR A 162 -7.87 -5.52 11.32
N ASP A 163 -7.28 -6.29 12.21
CA ASP A 163 -5.91 -6.80 12.18
C ASP A 163 -5.76 -8.09 11.35
N LEU A 164 -6.71 -8.38 10.49
CA LEU A 164 -6.74 -9.60 9.63
C LEU A 164 -5.50 -9.81 8.78
N ILE A 165 -4.61 -8.86 8.74
CA ILE A 165 -3.33 -8.95 8.05
C ILE A 165 -2.17 -8.72 9.02
N ASN A 166 -2.40 -8.71 10.31
CA ASN A 166 -1.40 -8.95 11.33
C ASN A 166 -1.25 -10.47 11.50
N ILE A 167 -0.36 -11.04 10.70
CA ILE A 167 0.11 -12.41 10.92
C ILE A 167 0.88 -12.38 12.24
N PRO A 168 0.50 -13.15 13.26
CA PRO A 168 1.34 -13.27 14.45
C PRO A 168 2.69 -13.85 14.04
N GLU A 169 3.74 -13.36 14.73
CA GLU A 169 5.10 -13.88 14.60
C GLU A 169 5.18 -15.37 14.92
#